data_a39592f49b26c490ebd6edc56d8e3a44
#
_entry.id   a39592f49b26c490ebd6edc56d8e3a44
#
_cell.length_a   1.000
_cell.length_b   1.000
_cell.length_c   1.000
_cell.angle_alpha   90.00
_cell.angle_beta   90.00
_cell.angle_gamma   90.00
#
_symmetry.space_group_name_H-M   'P 1'
#
loop_
_entity.id
_entity.type
_entity.pdbx_description
1 polymer ?
#
loop_
_entity_poly.entity_id
_entity_poly.type
_entity_poly.pdbx_seq_one_letter_code
_entity_poly.pdbx_strand_id
1 'polypeptide(L)'
;MNEKIRELFQDEKLIKRIQDKLPKLFHQAELESSRAGKIGMEVGSVREKILVALLLYKFGEENVVTDIPITEAEIDVIVHKTPISIKTITGRGFGGVKLIWTVDAEKALYFLKNYKPSCDLIFVQINWASEGAFYYIPLEVQQEIFRSFGKEKYIKLPIAGTNPRGAEMKAEAMLSLATHEKTFKIPINWSKEIVIFKPYNRWVELWQED
;
A
#
# COMPACT_ATOMS: atom_id res chain seq x y z
N MET A 1 -11.96 10.58 11.12
CA MET A 1 -12.20 9.46 10.15
C MET A 1 -13.13 9.92 9.05
N ASN A 2 -12.77 9.71 7.78
CA ASN A 2 -13.63 10.08 6.64
C ASN A 2 -14.71 9.01 6.44
N GLU A 3 -15.98 9.38 6.68
CA GLU A 3 -17.13 8.48 6.51
C GLU A 3 -17.27 7.96 5.08
N LYS A 4 -16.87 8.76 4.06
CA LYS A 4 -16.93 8.36 2.66
C LYS A 4 -16.02 7.17 2.34
N ILE A 5 -14.82 7.11 2.92
CA ILE A 5 -13.90 5.99 2.70
C ILE A 5 -14.42 4.71 3.36
N ARG A 6 -15.16 4.82 4.46
CA ARG A 6 -15.82 3.66 5.11
C ARG A 6 -16.78 2.94 4.16
N GLU A 7 -17.37 3.64 3.20
CA GLU A 7 -18.27 3.04 2.21
C GLU A 7 -17.59 1.90 1.42
N LEU A 8 -16.25 1.93 1.24
CA LEU A 8 -15.50 0.81 0.62
C LEU A 8 -15.70 -0.51 1.39
N PHE A 9 -15.89 -0.41 2.70
CA PHE A 9 -15.95 -1.55 3.63
C PHE A 9 -17.39 -1.90 4.04
N GLN A 10 -18.38 -1.19 3.51
CA GLN A 10 -19.81 -1.39 3.80
C GLN A 10 -20.60 -1.80 2.55
N ASP A 11 -20.08 -1.50 1.36
CA ASP A 11 -20.69 -1.85 0.07
C ASP A 11 -20.38 -3.32 -0.28
N GLU A 12 -21.30 -4.24 0.01
CA GLU A 12 -21.13 -5.68 -0.21
C GLU A 12 -20.77 -6.03 -1.65
N LYS A 13 -21.33 -5.32 -2.65
CA LYS A 13 -21.01 -5.54 -4.06
C LYS A 13 -19.56 -5.14 -4.37
N LEU A 14 -19.11 -4.06 -3.78
CA LEU A 14 -17.74 -3.60 -3.95
C LEU A 14 -16.74 -4.50 -3.21
N ILE A 15 -17.09 -4.93 -1.98
CA ILE A 15 -16.28 -5.89 -1.20
C ILE A 15 -16.06 -7.16 -2.02
N LYS A 16 -17.14 -7.74 -2.56
CA LYS A 16 -17.02 -8.94 -3.42
C LYS A 16 -16.16 -8.67 -4.65
N ARG A 17 -16.32 -7.53 -5.29
CA ARG A 17 -15.50 -7.12 -6.45
C ARG A 17 -14.02 -6.98 -6.09
N ILE A 18 -13.70 -6.42 -4.92
CA ILE A 18 -12.32 -6.32 -4.40
C ILE A 18 -11.76 -7.73 -4.18
N GLN A 19 -12.50 -8.60 -3.51
CA GLN A 19 -12.09 -9.99 -3.24
C GLN A 19 -11.80 -10.78 -4.53
N ASP A 20 -12.63 -10.60 -5.56
CA ASP A 20 -12.52 -11.34 -6.82
C ASP A 20 -11.44 -10.76 -7.74
N LYS A 21 -11.30 -9.43 -7.81
CA LYS A 21 -10.43 -8.77 -8.80
C LYS A 21 -9.02 -8.50 -8.29
N LEU A 22 -8.86 -8.15 -7.01
CA LEU A 22 -7.56 -7.73 -6.50
C LEU A 22 -6.47 -8.81 -6.62
N PRO A 23 -6.74 -10.11 -6.35
CA PRO A 23 -5.77 -11.17 -6.58
C PRO A 23 -5.30 -11.27 -8.05
N LYS A 24 -6.24 -11.16 -9.00
CA LYS A 24 -5.93 -11.20 -10.45
C LYS A 24 -5.07 -10.01 -10.88
N LEU A 25 -5.47 -8.80 -10.48
CA LEU A 25 -4.76 -7.57 -10.83
C LEU A 25 -3.36 -7.53 -10.19
N PHE A 26 -3.21 -8.00 -8.96
CA PHE A 26 -1.90 -8.04 -8.30
C PHE A 26 -1.00 -9.14 -8.87
N HIS A 27 -1.58 -10.28 -9.29
CA HIS A 27 -0.81 -11.28 -10.03
C HIS A 27 -0.33 -10.74 -11.38
N GLN A 28 -1.19 -10.01 -12.10
CA GLN A 28 -0.80 -9.33 -13.34
C GLN A 28 0.31 -8.30 -13.08
N ALA A 29 0.23 -7.50 -12.01
CA ALA A 29 1.30 -6.58 -11.62
C ALA A 29 2.64 -7.28 -11.36
N GLU A 30 2.61 -8.47 -10.74
CA GLU A 30 3.81 -9.29 -10.56
C GLU A 30 4.38 -9.79 -11.89
N LEU A 31 3.53 -10.23 -12.83
CA LEU A 31 3.96 -10.67 -14.17
C LEU A 31 4.57 -9.50 -14.96
N GLU A 32 3.93 -8.32 -14.92
CA GLU A 32 4.41 -7.11 -15.59
C GLU A 32 5.76 -6.63 -15.02
N SER A 33 5.94 -6.73 -13.71
CA SER A 33 7.17 -6.34 -13.01
C SER A 33 8.19 -7.49 -12.93
N SER A 34 7.94 -8.62 -13.56
CA SER A 34 8.82 -9.80 -13.49
C SER A 34 9.90 -9.75 -14.57
N ARG A 35 11.15 -10.02 -14.16
CA ARG A 35 12.28 -10.15 -15.06
C ARG A 35 13.08 -11.40 -14.69
N ALA A 36 13.27 -12.29 -15.66
CA ALA A 36 13.99 -13.56 -15.44
C ALA A 36 13.47 -14.38 -14.25
N GLY A 37 12.14 -14.40 -14.04
CA GLY A 37 11.48 -15.13 -12.94
C GLY A 37 11.56 -14.46 -11.58
N LYS A 38 12.12 -13.24 -11.49
CA LYS A 38 12.15 -12.45 -10.23
C LYS A 38 11.27 -11.23 -10.35
N ILE A 39 10.46 -11.00 -9.34
CA ILE A 39 9.61 -9.80 -9.25
C ILE A 39 10.50 -8.60 -8.91
N GLY A 40 10.44 -7.56 -9.76
CA GLY A 40 11.17 -6.32 -9.55
C GLY A 40 10.59 -5.47 -8.41
N MET A 41 11.37 -4.48 -7.94
CA MET A 41 10.93 -3.57 -6.88
C MET A 41 9.79 -2.65 -7.33
N GLU A 42 9.66 -2.40 -8.61
CA GLU A 42 8.61 -1.60 -9.26
C GLU A 42 7.19 -2.16 -9.06
N VAL A 43 7.05 -3.43 -8.69
CA VAL A 43 5.74 -4.04 -8.40
C VAL A 43 4.94 -3.24 -7.37
N GLY A 44 5.61 -2.61 -6.41
CA GLY A 44 4.98 -1.74 -5.41
C GLY A 44 4.20 -0.60 -6.07
N SER A 45 4.83 0.13 -6.99
CA SER A 45 4.21 1.24 -7.71
C SER A 45 3.08 0.79 -8.64
N VAL A 46 3.18 -0.40 -9.25
CA VAL A 46 2.07 -0.94 -10.07
C VAL A 46 0.86 -1.29 -9.19
N ARG A 47 1.09 -1.92 -8.03
CA ARG A 47 0.03 -2.23 -7.06
C ARG A 47 -0.64 -0.98 -6.50
N GLU A 48 0.14 0.05 -6.22
CA GLU A 48 -0.37 1.37 -5.78
C GLU A 48 -1.30 1.96 -6.85
N LYS A 49 -0.90 1.98 -8.13
CA LYS A 49 -1.75 2.43 -9.24
C LYS A 49 -3.07 1.65 -9.34
N ILE A 50 -3.04 0.34 -9.10
CA ILE A 50 -4.27 -0.49 -9.08
C ILE A 50 -5.20 -0.04 -7.94
N LEU A 51 -4.66 0.27 -6.77
CA LEU A 51 -5.44 0.73 -5.62
C LEU A 51 -5.96 2.16 -5.83
N VAL A 52 -5.17 3.05 -6.41
CA VAL A 52 -5.63 4.39 -6.82
C VAL A 52 -6.76 4.28 -7.86
N ALA A 53 -6.64 3.38 -8.83
CA ALA A 53 -7.70 3.11 -9.81
C ALA A 53 -9.00 2.58 -9.15
N LEU A 54 -8.90 1.79 -8.08
CA LEU A 54 -10.07 1.39 -7.28
C LEU A 54 -10.75 2.59 -6.63
N LEU A 55 -9.97 3.55 -6.10
CA LEU A 55 -10.49 4.76 -5.47
C LEU A 55 -11.16 5.67 -6.51
N LEU A 56 -10.54 5.86 -7.68
CA LEU A 56 -11.14 6.57 -8.82
C LEU A 56 -12.44 5.91 -9.29
N TYR A 57 -12.45 4.58 -9.41
CA TYR A 57 -13.64 3.82 -9.79
C TYR A 57 -14.80 4.01 -8.79
N LYS A 58 -14.51 4.06 -7.48
CA LYS A 58 -15.54 4.18 -6.44
C LYS A 58 -16.01 5.62 -6.27
N PHE A 59 -15.11 6.59 -6.28
CA PHE A 59 -15.40 7.96 -5.85
C PHE A 59 -15.46 8.98 -6.98
N GLY A 60 -14.99 8.64 -8.19
CA GLY A 60 -14.91 9.56 -9.32
C GLY A 60 -13.66 10.46 -9.27
N GLU A 61 -13.26 10.93 -10.45
CA GLU A 61 -12.06 11.78 -10.62
C GLU A 61 -12.18 13.12 -9.86
N GLU A 62 -13.37 13.64 -9.73
CA GLU A 62 -13.66 14.91 -9.04
C GLU A 62 -13.41 14.84 -7.52
N ASN A 63 -13.35 13.63 -6.95
CA ASN A 63 -13.15 13.40 -5.52
C ASN A 63 -11.80 12.78 -5.17
N VAL A 64 -10.98 12.47 -6.18
CA VAL A 64 -9.69 11.79 -6.01
C VAL A 64 -8.58 12.60 -6.68
N VAL A 65 -7.63 13.11 -5.88
CA VAL A 65 -6.46 13.83 -6.38
C VAL A 65 -5.27 12.88 -6.40
N THR A 66 -4.71 12.68 -7.58
CA THR A 66 -3.59 11.75 -7.84
C THR A 66 -2.25 12.47 -8.14
N ASP A 67 -2.32 13.75 -8.45
CA ASP A 67 -1.12 14.58 -8.68
C ASP A 67 -0.64 15.15 -7.34
N ILE A 68 0.11 14.34 -6.61
CA ILE A 68 0.63 14.68 -5.27
C ILE A 68 2.07 15.19 -5.43
N PRO A 69 2.39 16.37 -4.87
CA PRO A 69 3.76 16.90 -4.90
C PRO A 69 4.76 15.94 -4.26
N ILE A 70 5.94 15.78 -4.86
CA ILE A 70 7.01 14.88 -4.36
C ILE A 70 7.50 15.27 -2.94
N THR A 71 7.19 16.48 -2.49
CA THR A 71 7.46 16.95 -1.12
C THR A 71 6.56 16.30 -0.08
N GLU A 72 5.41 15.77 -0.48
CA GLU A 72 4.44 15.07 0.37
C GLU A 72 4.74 13.56 0.42
N ALA A 73 5.95 13.23 0.88
CA ALA A 73 6.52 11.88 0.77
C ALA A 73 5.71 10.73 1.40
N GLU A 74 4.75 11.03 2.27
CA GLU A 74 3.89 10.02 2.91
C GLU A 74 2.54 9.86 2.20
N ILE A 75 2.11 10.86 1.41
CA ILE A 75 0.79 10.89 0.79
C ILE A 75 0.90 10.33 -0.63
N ASP A 76 0.15 9.28 -0.92
CA ASP A 76 0.09 8.66 -2.25
C ASP A 76 -1.16 9.13 -3.05
N VAL A 77 -2.25 9.53 -2.35
CA VAL A 77 -3.50 10.01 -2.95
C VAL A 77 -4.32 10.81 -1.94
N ILE A 78 -5.17 11.72 -2.42
CA ILE A 78 -6.15 12.43 -1.58
C ILE A 78 -7.56 12.06 -2.04
N VAL A 79 -8.41 11.56 -1.13
CA VAL A 79 -9.80 11.17 -1.40
C VAL A 79 -10.74 12.00 -0.54
N HIS A 80 -11.69 12.74 -1.15
CA HIS A 80 -12.58 13.65 -0.42
C HIS A 80 -11.83 14.54 0.60
N LYS A 81 -10.72 15.12 0.17
CA LYS A 81 -9.82 15.97 0.99
C LYS A 81 -9.07 15.23 2.11
N THR A 82 -9.16 13.92 2.19
CA THR A 82 -8.42 13.09 3.16
C THR A 82 -7.14 12.58 2.50
N PRO A 83 -5.96 12.92 3.02
CA PRO A 83 -4.70 12.36 2.54
C PRO A 83 -4.57 10.90 2.97
N ILE A 84 -4.10 10.06 2.06
CA ILE A 84 -3.97 8.61 2.26
C ILE A 84 -2.61 8.14 1.78
N SER A 85 -1.95 7.34 2.60
CA SER A 85 -0.80 6.53 2.20
C SER A 85 -1.25 5.15 1.76
N ILE A 86 -0.59 4.57 0.76
CA ILE A 86 -0.88 3.23 0.25
C ILE A 86 0.35 2.35 0.43
N LYS A 87 0.20 1.23 1.15
CA LYS A 87 1.31 0.30 1.37
C LYS A 87 0.87 -1.13 1.09
N THR A 88 1.77 -1.90 0.48
CA THR A 88 1.51 -3.31 0.20
C THR A 88 2.69 -4.17 0.65
N ILE A 89 2.39 -5.36 1.18
CA ILE A 89 3.41 -6.36 1.48
C ILE A 89 3.01 -7.72 0.94
N THR A 90 4.00 -8.56 0.66
CA THR A 90 3.77 -9.97 0.30
C THR A 90 4.34 -10.87 1.39
N GLY A 91 3.52 -11.80 1.89
CA GLY A 91 3.89 -12.76 2.93
C GLY A 91 2.94 -12.79 4.10
N ARG A 92 3.19 -13.72 5.02
CA ARG A 92 2.35 -13.95 6.22
C ARG A 92 2.58 -12.92 7.32
N GLY A 93 3.77 -12.32 7.36
CA GLY A 93 4.13 -11.35 8.39
C GLY A 93 3.70 -9.92 8.04
N PHE A 94 3.87 -9.02 9.00
CA PHE A 94 3.59 -7.59 8.87
C PHE A 94 4.87 -6.74 8.76
N GLY A 95 6.04 -7.37 8.57
CA GLY A 95 7.32 -6.67 8.43
C GLY A 95 7.58 -6.17 7.02
N GLY A 96 8.46 -5.16 6.90
CA GLY A 96 8.90 -4.63 5.62
C GLY A 96 8.05 -3.51 5.03
N VAL A 97 7.08 -2.98 5.80
CA VAL A 97 6.29 -1.80 5.37
C VAL A 97 7.18 -0.56 5.42
N LYS A 98 7.50 0.00 4.24
CA LYS A 98 8.32 1.20 4.13
C LYS A 98 7.52 2.44 4.50
N LEU A 99 8.06 3.25 5.42
CA LEU A 99 7.56 4.58 5.73
C LEU A 99 8.18 5.62 4.80
N ILE A 100 9.51 5.55 4.62
CA ILE A 100 10.21 6.30 3.58
C ILE A 100 11.22 5.41 2.87
N TRP A 101 11.54 5.79 1.64
CA TRP A 101 12.66 5.24 0.88
C TRP A 101 13.83 6.23 0.92
N THR A 102 14.98 5.82 1.45
CA THR A 102 16.21 6.59 1.41
C THR A 102 17.43 5.70 1.53
N VAL A 103 18.51 6.05 0.86
CA VAL A 103 19.84 5.43 1.01
C VAL A 103 20.74 6.25 1.93
N ASP A 104 20.26 7.40 2.40
CA ASP A 104 20.97 8.35 3.23
C ASP A 104 20.65 8.09 4.72
N ALA A 105 21.68 7.75 5.49
CA ALA A 105 21.54 7.46 6.92
C ALA A 105 21.13 8.68 7.75
N GLU A 106 21.59 9.88 7.38
CA GLU A 106 21.24 11.12 8.09
C GLU A 106 19.77 11.47 7.86
N LYS A 107 19.29 11.33 6.61
CA LYS A 107 17.86 11.47 6.29
C LYS A 107 17.00 10.47 7.03
N ALA A 108 17.45 9.21 7.17
CA ALA A 108 16.73 8.20 7.95
C ALA A 108 16.64 8.57 9.44
N LEU A 109 17.73 9.08 10.02
CA LEU A 109 17.75 9.56 11.41
C LEU A 109 16.90 10.84 11.59
N TYR A 110 16.97 11.77 10.65
CA TYR A 110 16.12 12.96 10.67
C TYR A 110 14.64 12.58 10.61
N PHE A 111 14.29 11.64 9.72
CA PHE A 111 12.94 11.10 9.62
C PHE A 111 12.50 10.49 10.96
N LEU A 112 13.32 9.63 11.58
CA LEU A 112 13.00 9.05 12.88
C LEU A 112 12.70 10.13 13.93
N LYS A 113 13.53 11.20 13.98
CA LYS A 113 13.35 12.28 14.96
C LYS A 113 12.03 13.04 14.77
N ASN A 114 11.61 13.24 13.52
CA ASN A 114 10.51 14.13 13.17
C ASN A 114 9.22 13.41 12.79
N TYR A 115 9.29 12.10 12.50
CA TYR A 115 8.12 11.33 12.06
C TYR A 115 6.98 11.35 13.07
N LYS A 116 5.82 11.60 12.54
CA LYS A 116 4.51 11.37 13.15
C LYS A 116 3.56 10.96 12.03
N PRO A 117 2.67 9.98 12.24
CA PRO A 117 1.64 9.67 11.25
C PRO A 117 0.83 10.93 10.88
N SER A 118 0.69 11.22 9.59
CA SER A 118 0.09 12.45 9.06
C SER A 118 -1.13 12.22 8.16
N CYS A 119 -1.36 10.98 7.71
CA CYS A 119 -2.43 10.62 6.80
C CYS A 119 -3.04 9.25 7.16
N ASP A 120 -4.22 8.96 6.62
CA ASP A 120 -4.82 7.63 6.72
C ASP A 120 -3.98 6.62 5.94
N LEU A 121 -4.11 5.33 6.24
CA LEU A 121 -3.35 4.28 5.60
C LEU A 121 -4.27 3.22 4.97
N ILE A 122 -4.14 3.04 3.66
CA ILE A 122 -4.60 1.84 2.97
C ILE A 122 -3.44 0.83 2.95
N PHE A 123 -3.69 -0.34 3.51
CA PHE A 123 -2.69 -1.39 3.61
C PHE A 123 -3.21 -2.69 3.03
N VAL A 124 -2.41 -3.36 2.18
CA VAL A 124 -2.79 -4.65 1.60
C VAL A 124 -1.73 -5.69 1.93
N GLN A 125 -2.16 -6.73 2.64
CA GLN A 125 -1.36 -7.93 2.88
C GLN A 125 -1.70 -8.98 1.83
N ILE A 126 -0.74 -9.31 1.00
CA ILE A 126 -0.84 -10.34 -0.04
C ILE A 126 -0.25 -11.63 0.52
N ASN A 127 -1.06 -12.67 0.64
CA ASN A 127 -0.60 -13.97 1.13
C ASN A 127 -0.97 -15.06 0.11
N TRP A 128 -0.16 -15.20 -0.94
CA TRP A 128 -0.44 -16.15 -2.02
C TRP A 128 -0.71 -17.56 -1.49
N ALA A 129 -1.77 -18.18 -2.03
CA ALA A 129 -2.33 -19.48 -1.63
C ALA A 129 -2.89 -19.53 -0.20
N SER A 130 -3.20 -18.37 0.40
CA SER A 130 -3.79 -18.28 1.74
C SER A 130 -4.62 -17.00 1.90
N GLU A 131 -5.17 -16.77 3.09
CA GLU A 131 -5.85 -15.53 3.43
C GLU A 131 -4.86 -14.41 3.76
N GLY A 132 -5.08 -13.26 3.16
CA GLY A 132 -4.55 -11.95 3.54
C GLY A 132 -5.71 -10.97 3.63
N ALA A 133 -5.45 -9.65 3.56
CA ALA A 133 -6.54 -8.70 3.62
C ALA A 133 -6.18 -7.32 3.04
N PHE A 134 -7.24 -6.57 2.75
CA PHE A 134 -7.22 -5.16 2.45
C PHE A 134 -7.70 -4.40 3.68
N TYR A 135 -6.91 -3.45 4.17
CA TYR A 135 -7.17 -2.69 5.39
C TYR A 135 -7.29 -1.21 5.09
N TYR A 136 -8.15 -0.53 5.85
CA TYR A 136 -8.11 0.91 6.01
C TYR A 136 -7.90 1.24 7.48
N ILE A 137 -6.83 1.97 7.75
CA ILE A 137 -6.35 2.31 9.08
C ILE A 137 -6.42 3.83 9.22
N PRO A 138 -7.40 4.35 9.99
CA PRO A 138 -7.53 5.78 10.21
C PRO A 138 -6.29 6.39 10.87
N LEU A 139 -6.02 7.65 10.58
CA LEU A 139 -4.92 8.41 11.18
C LEU A 139 -4.95 8.40 12.71
N GLU A 140 -6.14 8.50 13.29
CA GLU A 140 -6.32 8.46 14.75
C GLU A 140 -5.81 7.16 15.37
N VAL A 141 -6.02 6.01 14.69
CA VAL A 141 -5.51 4.70 15.11
C VAL A 141 -3.98 4.67 15.04
N GLN A 142 -3.43 5.18 13.95
CA GLN A 142 -1.97 5.24 13.80
C GLN A 142 -1.34 6.13 14.88
N GLN A 143 -1.94 7.28 15.19
CA GLN A 143 -1.48 8.19 16.23
C GLN A 143 -1.62 7.60 17.63
N GLU A 144 -2.66 6.82 17.90
CA GLU A 144 -2.86 6.12 19.17
C GLU A 144 -1.77 5.07 19.40
N ILE A 145 -1.54 4.18 18.43
CA ILE A 145 -0.50 3.15 18.50
C ILE A 145 0.90 3.79 18.53
N PHE A 146 1.14 4.84 17.73
CA PHE A 146 2.40 5.55 17.75
C PHE A 146 2.72 6.18 19.12
N ARG A 147 1.74 6.77 19.79
CA ARG A 147 1.90 7.32 21.16
C ARG A 147 2.15 6.21 22.18
N SER A 148 1.42 5.10 22.08
CA SER A 148 1.55 3.95 22.98
C SER A 148 2.91 3.26 22.85
N PHE A 149 3.40 3.06 21.63
CA PHE A 149 4.64 2.34 21.35
C PHE A 149 5.89 3.21 21.50
N GLY A 150 5.77 4.50 21.22
CA GLY A 150 6.90 5.40 21.01
C GLY A 150 7.63 5.10 19.69
N LYS A 151 8.47 6.06 19.26
CA LYS A 151 9.15 6.02 17.95
C LYS A 151 9.99 4.76 17.75
N GLU A 152 10.75 4.36 18.75
CA GLU A 152 11.68 3.23 18.68
C GLU A 152 10.99 1.89 18.51
N LYS A 153 9.80 1.71 19.08
CA LYS A 153 8.99 0.50 18.88
C LYS A 153 8.12 0.55 17.63
N TYR A 154 7.86 1.74 17.11
CA TYR A 154 7.07 1.92 15.90
C TYR A 154 7.91 1.85 14.62
N ILE A 155 9.12 2.44 14.63
CA ILE A 155 9.99 2.54 13.47
C ILE A 155 11.21 1.63 13.64
N LYS A 156 11.57 0.94 12.54
CA LYS A 156 12.81 0.19 12.38
C LYS A 156 13.73 0.95 11.44
N LEU A 157 14.88 1.34 11.95
CA LEU A 157 15.95 1.90 11.14
C LEU A 157 16.75 0.81 10.43
N PRO A 158 17.37 1.13 9.30
CA PRO A 158 18.33 0.23 8.67
C PRO A 158 19.52 0.00 9.61
N ILE A 159 20.12 -1.19 9.52
CA ILE A 159 21.30 -1.55 10.29
C ILE A 159 22.49 -0.71 9.78
N ALA A 160 23.26 -0.11 10.70
CA ALA A 160 24.45 0.65 10.36
C ALA A 160 25.44 -0.21 9.55
N GLY A 161 26.05 0.39 8.51
CA GLY A 161 26.97 -0.32 7.61
C GLY A 161 26.30 -1.19 6.54
N THR A 162 24.96 -1.31 6.52
CA THR A 162 24.24 -1.93 5.41
C THR A 162 23.81 -0.85 4.41
N ASN A 163 23.48 -1.26 3.18
CA ASN A 163 22.88 -0.34 2.21
C ASN A 163 21.43 -0.01 2.67
N PRO A 164 21.18 1.16 3.27
CA PRO A 164 19.87 1.47 3.82
C PRO A 164 18.85 1.62 2.69
N ARG A 165 17.70 0.96 2.85
CA ARG A 165 16.58 1.08 1.92
C ARG A 165 15.41 1.82 2.56
N GLY A 166 15.71 2.83 3.40
CA GLY A 166 14.74 3.65 4.10
C GLY A 166 14.36 3.13 5.50
N ALA A 167 13.43 3.83 6.13
CA ALA A 167 12.86 3.44 7.41
C ALA A 167 11.61 2.59 7.19
N GLU A 168 11.44 1.57 8.03
CA GLU A 168 10.31 0.63 8.00
C GLU A 168 9.45 0.77 9.26
N MET A 169 8.16 0.51 9.14
CA MET A 169 7.34 0.22 10.30
C MET A 169 7.72 -1.14 10.88
N LYS A 170 7.83 -1.25 12.20
CA LYS A 170 8.06 -2.54 12.85
C LYS A 170 6.84 -3.45 12.71
N ALA A 171 7.09 -4.75 12.57
CA ALA A 171 6.03 -5.74 12.39
C ALA A 171 4.99 -5.72 13.52
N GLU A 172 5.44 -5.51 14.77
CA GLU A 172 4.56 -5.40 15.94
C GLU A 172 3.63 -4.18 15.86
N ALA A 173 4.16 -3.03 15.42
CA ALA A 173 3.37 -1.83 15.22
C ALA A 173 2.31 -2.05 14.12
N MET A 174 2.72 -2.61 12.97
CA MET A 174 1.80 -2.90 11.87
C MET A 174 0.74 -3.93 12.26
N LEU A 175 1.10 -4.96 13.03
CA LEU A 175 0.14 -5.94 13.56
C LEU A 175 -0.89 -5.26 14.46
N SER A 176 -0.43 -4.39 15.39
CA SER A 176 -1.32 -3.65 16.29
C SER A 176 -2.27 -2.73 15.53
N LEU A 177 -1.79 -2.09 14.46
CA LEU A 177 -2.63 -1.28 13.57
C LEU A 177 -3.67 -2.14 12.85
N ALA A 178 -3.26 -3.28 12.28
CA ALA A 178 -4.14 -4.16 11.50
C ALA A 178 -5.21 -4.87 12.35
N THR A 179 -4.95 -5.07 13.65
CA THR A 179 -5.87 -5.74 14.59
C THR A 179 -6.64 -4.77 15.48
N HIS A 180 -6.44 -3.47 15.31
CA HIS A 180 -7.15 -2.46 16.10
C HIS A 180 -8.65 -2.45 15.80
N GLU A 181 -9.49 -2.27 16.83
CA GLU A 181 -10.96 -2.33 16.71
C GLU A 181 -11.57 -1.32 15.70
N LYS A 182 -10.89 -0.17 15.52
CA LYS A 182 -11.30 0.88 14.56
C LYS A 182 -10.68 0.72 13.18
N THR A 183 -9.90 -0.33 12.94
CA THR A 183 -9.36 -0.66 11.63
C THR A 183 -10.38 -1.46 10.83
N PHE A 184 -10.64 -1.04 9.60
CA PHE A 184 -11.52 -1.76 8.68
C PHE A 184 -10.74 -2.81 7.92
N LYS A 185 -11.36 -3.98 7.72
CA LYS A 185 -10.71 -5.12 7.07
C LYS A 185 -11.67 -5.79 6.09
N ILE A 186 -11.18 -6.05 4.88
CA ILE A 186 -11.79 -6.98 3.91
C ILE A 186 -10.85 -8.17 3.79
N PRO A 187 -11.22 -9.37 4.27
CA PRO A 187 -10.43 -10.58 4.07
C PRO A 187 -10.41 -10.97 2.60
N ILE A 188 -9.26 -11.41 2.10
CA ILE A 188 -9.06 -11.79 0.70
C ILE A 188 -8.33 -13.12 0.64
N ASN A 189 -8.91 -14.08 -0.08
CA ASN A 189 -8.23 -15.32 -0.43
C ASN A 189 -7.36 -15.08 -1.66
N TRP A 190 -6.04 -15.09 -1.47
CA TRP A 190 -5.08 -14.83 -2.53
C TRP A 190 -4.78 -16.09 -3.31
N SER A 191 -5.27 -16.15 -4.55
CA SER A 191 -4.97 -17.23 -5.49
C SER A 191 -4.36 -16.65 -6.77
N LYS A 192 -3.36 -17.34 -7.32
CA LYS A 192 -2.80 -17.01 -8.63
C LYS A 192 -3.60 -17.76 -9.69
N GLU A 193 -4.50 -17.03 -10.35
CA GLU A 193 -5.17 -17.55 -11.54
C GLU A 193 -4.25 -17.45 -12.75
N ILE A 194 -4.50 -18.31 -13.76
CA ILE A 194 -3.77 -18.21 -15.02
C ILE A 194 -4.18 -16.91 -15.71
N VAL A 195 -3.23 -15.99 -15.84
CA VAL A 195 -3.39 -14.74 -16.58
C VAL A 195 -2.55 -14.83 -17.84
N ILE A 196 -3.20 -14.70 -19.00
CA ILE A 196 -2.46 -14.58 -20.29
C ILE A 196 -2.01 -13.12 -20.37
N PHE A 197 -0.76 -12.89 -19.98
CA PHE A 197 -0.15 -11.57 -20.02
C PHE A 197 0.97 -11.54 -21.07
N LYS A 198 0.85 -10.61 -22.01
CA LYS A 198 1.88 -10.36 -23.05
C LYS A 198 2.43 -8.94 -22.83
N PRO A 199 3.61 -8.79 -22.21
CA PRO A 199 4.10 -7.50 -21.72
C PRO A 199 4.32 -6.46 -22.82
N TYR A 200 4.47 -6.88 -24.06
CA TYR A 200 4.79 -5.99 -25.17
C TYR A 200 3.59 -5.63 -26.05
N ASN A 201 2.44 -6.33 -25.94
CA ASN A 201 1.33 -6.15 -26.88
C ASN A 201 0.87 -4.69 -26.97
N ARG A 202 0.62 -4.06 -25.79
CA ARG A 202 0.22 -2.66 -25.73
C ARG A 202 1.20 -1.73 -26.47
N TRP A 203 2.49 -1.96 -26.29
CA TRP A 203 3.51 -1.13 -26.92
C TRP A 203 3.61 -1.38 -28.42
N VAL A 204 3.43 -2.64 -28.86
CA VAL A 204 3.36 -2.99 -30.28
C VAL A 204 2.14 -2.33 -30.93
N GLU A 205 0.97 -2.36 -30.29
CA GLU A 205 -0.24 -1.68 -30.75
C GLU A 205 -0.01 -0.17 -30.94
N LEU A 206 0.56 0.50 -29.93
CA LEU A 206 0.89 1.93 -29.99
C LEU A 206 1.92 2.27 -31.09
N TRP A 207 2.85 1.37 -31.40
CA TRP A 207 3.79 1.57 -32.51
C TRP A 207 3.15 1.35 -33.89
N GLN A 208 1.99 0.74 -33.96
CA GLN A 208 1.21 0.50 -35.18
C GLN A 208 0.15 1.58 -35.42
N GLU A 209 -0.10 2.45 -34.46
CA GLU A 209 -0.97 3.63 -34.62
C GLU A 209 -0.24 4.67 -35.49
N ASP A 210 -0.91 5.15 -36.59
CA ASP A 210 -0.41 6.20 -37.49
C ASP A 210 -0.49 7.60 -36.86
#